data_bb6ce5f0b392e1d7badbbc0a9a571425
#
_entry.id   bb6ce5f0b392e1d7badbbc0a9a571425
#
_cell.length_a   1.000
_cell.length_b   1.000
_cell.length_c   1.000
_cell.angle_alpha   90.00
_cell.angle_beta   90.00
_cell.angle_gamma   90.00
#
_symmetry.space_group_name_H-M   'P 1'
#
loop_
_entity.id
_entity.type
_entity.pdbx_description
1 polymer ?
#
loop_
_entity_poly.entity_id
_entity_poly.type
_entity_poly.pdbx_seq_one_letter_code
_entity_poly.pdbx_strand_id
1 'polypeptide(L)'
;MCIRDSDIADKFRELDIPCDVIHMDIDYMNGYRVFTFDNKKFPDVKGLSEKLADRGVKLISIIDPGVKKDEDYFMYKEGMEMDAFAHDTDGSVYENAVWPGTSVFPDFTKQSVRSWWGDKTKILLEHGISGIWNDMNEPASFNGPLPDDVQFEYGAHEKVHNIYGHFMAKATYEGLAKNDGGKRPFVLTRAAYAGSQKYCGGWTGDNHSIWAHIALSLEQVCNLSVSGLAMCGSDIGGFGSDTTPELLVRFYEAAVFVPFFRNHSAMGTRRQEPWQFDETTIDAVRKTVKLRYRFIPYIYDLAHECEKTGAPIVRPLVYEYPADKHVRNISDEYMLGSFVLVAPVIAPGKEAREVYLPDGDWYDYYTGEKYSGGRYILADAPLDKVPAVSYTHLRAHETVL
;
A
#
# COMPACT_ATOMS: atom_id res chain seq x y z
N MET A 1 -13.37 7.09 -18.57
CA MET A 1 -12.65 6.80 -17.33
C MET A 1 -11.82 7.98 -16.85
N CYS A 2 -11.04 8.69 -17.68
CA CYS A 2 -10.36 9.95 -17.29
C CYS A 2 -11.27 11.01 -16.62
N ILE A 3 -12.54 11.10 -17.03
CA ILE A 3 -13.54 12.00 -16.41
C ILE A 3 -13.79 11.58 -14.96
N ARG A 4 -13.88 10.28 -14.67
CA ARG A 4 -14.13 9.77 -13.32
C ARG A 4 -12.98 10.09 -12.36
N ASP A 5 -11.72 10.01 -12.81
CA ASP A 5 -10.56 10.29 -11.94
C ASP A 5 -10.49 11.78 -11.58
N SER A 6 -10.80 12.67 -12.53
CA SER A 6 -10.98 14.10 -12.25
C SER A 6 -12.13 14.35 -11.27
N ASP A 7 -13.29 13.70 -11.49
CA ASP A 7 -14.47 13.85 -10.64
C ASP A 7 -14.21 13.38 -9.20
N ILE A 8 -13.41 12.31 -9.02
CA ILE A 8 -13.00 11.83 -7.70
C ILE A 8 -12.15 12.90 -7.00
N ALA A 9 -11.13 13.44 -7.66
CA ALA A 9 -10.27 14.47 -7.08
C ALA A 9 -11.06 15.74 -6.73
N ASP A 10 -11.99 16.15 -7.60
CA ASP A 10 -12.85 17.30 -7.37
C ASP A 10 -13.80 17.06 -6.19
N LYS A 11 -14.34 15.83 -6.05
CA LYS A 11 -15.22 15.48 -4.94
C LYS A 11 -14.51 15.44 -3.59
N PHE A 12 -13.28 14.95 -3.53
CA PHE A 12 -12.45 15.05 -2.32
C PHE A 12 -12.26 16.51 -1.88
N ARG A 13 -12.00 17.42 -2.83
CA ARG A 13 -11.87 18.85 -2.54
C ARG A 13 -13.17 19.49 -2.10
N GLU A 14 -14.28 19.22 -2.82
CA GLU A 14 -15.62 19.72 -2.49
C GLU A 14 -16.00 19.36 -1.05
N LEU A 15 -15.67 18.13 -0.63
CA LEU A 15 -15.98 17.62 0.71
C LEU A 15 -14.90 17.97 1.75
N ASP A 16 -13.88 18.75 1.37
CA ASP A 16 -12.78 19.12 2.27
C ASP A 16 -12.09 17.91 2.91
N ILE A 17 -11.94 16.83 2.12
CA ILE A 17 -11.19 15.62 2.48
C ILE A 17 -9.87 15.66 1.73
N PRO A 18 -8.71 15.74 2.40
CA PRO A 18 -7.40 15.74 1.74
C PRO A 18 -7.15 14.46 0.93
N CYS A 19 -6.55 14.61 -0.26
CA CYS A 19 -6.17 13.50 -1.14
C CYS A 19 -4.94 13.89 -1.96
N ASP A 20 -3.88 13.08 -1.93
CA ASP A 20 -2.61 13.35 -2.62
C ASP A 20 -2.39 12.47 -3.83
N VAL A 21 -3.04 11.30 -3.91
CA VAL A 21 -2.72 10.28 -4.91
C VAL A 21 -3.98 9.55 -5.38
N ILE A 22 -4.06 9.34 -6.69
CA ILE A 22 -4.99 8.41 -7.32
C ILE A 22 -4.20 7.28 -7.96
N HIS A 23 -4.62 6.03 -7.72
CA HIS A 23 -4.04 4.84 -8.33
C HIS A 23 -4.92 4.42 -9.52
N MET A 24 -4.31 4.33 -10.70
CA MET A 24 -4.95 3.72 -11.87
C MET A 24 -4.74 2.21 -11.84
N ASP A 25 -5.83 1.46 -11.81
CA ASP A 25 -5.85 0.02 -11.89
C ASP A 25 -5.76 -0.47 -13.35
N ILE A 26 -5.73 -1.77 -13.58
CA ILE A 26 -5.42 -2.46 -14.87
C ILE A 26 -6.20 -1.93 -16.09
N ASP A 27 -7.36 -1.34 -15.89
CA ASP A 27 -8.24 -0.87 -16.98
C ASP A 27 -7.70 0.31 -17.81
N TYR A 28 -6.60 0.95 -17.36
CA TYR A 28 -5.95 1.98 -18.18
C TYR A 28 -5.17 1.37 -19.36
N MET A 29 -4.77 0.11 -19.23
CA MET A 29 -3.96 -0.59 -20.23
C MET A 29 -4.78 -0.99 -21.45
N ASN A 30 -4.17 -1.00 -22.61
CA ASN A 30 -4.77 -1.53 -23.85
C ASN A 30 -4.86 -3.05 -23.80
N GLY A 31 -6.03 -3.58 -23.46
CA GLY A 31 -6.26 -5.02 -23.31
C GLY A 31 -5.31 -5.64 -22.28
N TYR A 32 -5.09 -4.94 -21.17
CA TYR A 32 -4.23 -5.34 -20.04
C TYR A 32 -2.75 -5.59 -20.38
N ARG A 33 -2.26 -5.04 -21.52
CA ARG A 33 -0.84 -5.09 -21.90
C ARG A 33 -0.06 -4.05 -21.09
N VAL A 34 0.89 -4.48 -20.30
CA VAL A 34 1.72 -3.59 -19.48
C VAL A 34 2.46 -2.54 -20.34
N PHE A 35 2.68 -1.34 -19.81
CA PHE A 35 3.29 -0.19 -20.50
C PHE A 35 2.53 0.29 -21.76
N THR A 36 1.21 0.06 -21.81
CA THR A 36 0.34 0.59 -22.87
C THR A 36 -0.83 1.36 -22.26
N PHE A 37 -1.47 2.21 -23.06
CA PHE A 37 -2.68 2.92 -22.68
C PHE A 37 -3.84 2.60 -23.62
N ASP A 38 -5.04 2.41 -23.09
CA ASP A 38 -6.27 2.31 -23.85
C ASP A 38 -6.74 3.70 -24.26
N ASN A 39 -6.42 4.12 -25.48
CA ASN A 39 -6.76 5.45 -25.99
C ASN A 39 -8.28 5.71 -26.11
N LYS A 40 -9.13 4.70 -25.99
CA LYS A 40 -10.59 4.89 -25.94
C LYS A 40 -11.06 5.25 -24.55
N LYS A 41 -10.51 4.57 -23.52
CA LYS A 41 -10.84 4.82 -22.11
C LYS A 41 -10.05 6.02 -21.55
N PHE A 42 -8.79 6.17 -21.95
CA PHE A 42 -7.84 7.17 -21.51
C PHE A 42 -7.18 7.88 -22.71
N PRO A 43 -7.94 8.75 -23.42
CA PRO A 43 -7.45 9.39 -24.65
C PRO A 43 -6.30 10.38 -24.42
N ASP A 44 -6.17 10.92 -23.21
CA ASP A 44 -5.15 11.91 -22.84
C ASP A 44 -4.75 11.74 -21.38
N VAL A 45 -3.91 10.74 -21.10
CA VAL A 45 -3.38 10.47 -19.74
C VAL A 45 -2.49 11.60 -19.26
N LYS A 46 -1.69 12.20 -20.16
CA LYS A 46 -0.81 13.31 -19.81
C LYS A 46 -1.61 14.53 -19.37
N GLY A 47 -2.62 14.93 -20.12
CA GLY A 47 -3.49 16.05 -19.75
C GLY A 47 -4.29 15.75 -18.47
N LEU A 48 -4.67 14.50 -18.20
CA LEU A 48 -5.26 14.10 -16.92
C LEU A 48 -4.25 14.31 -15.77
N SER A 49 -3.02 13.84 -15.94
CA SER A 49 -1.97 13.98 -14.93
C SER A 49 -1.67 15.44 -14.63
N GLU A 50 -1.57 16.29 -15.64
CA GLU A 50 -1.35 17.74 -15.49
C GLU A 50 -2.51 18.40 -14.72
N LYS A 51 -3.76 18.11 -15.06
CA LYS A 51 -4.94 18.62 -14.34
C LYS A 51 -4.98 18.17 -12.87
N LEU A 52 -4.58 16.93 -12.58
CA LEU A 52 -4.49 16.43 -11.20
C LEU A 52 -3.34 17.08 -10.44
N ALA A 53 -2.18 17.27 -11.09
CA ALA A 53 -1.04 17.97 -10.52
C ALA A 53 -1.35 19.41 -10.12
N ASP A 54 -2.15 20.14 -10.91
CA ASP A 54 -2.66 21.49 -10.58
C ASP A 54 -3.51 21.48 -9.28
N ARG A 55 -4.06 20.33 -8.94
CA ARG A 55 -4.81 20.09 -7.69
C ARG A 55 -3.95 19.51 -6.57
N GLY A 56 -2.64 19.33 -6.79
CA GLY A 56 -1.74 18.68 -5.85
C GLY A 56 -1.88 17.15 -5.78
N VAL A 57 -2.60 16.53 -6.72
CA VAL A 57 -2.83 15.09 -6.77
C VAL A 57 -1.90 14.43 -7.79
N LYS A 58 -1.25 13.35 -7.41
CA LYS A 58 -0.37 12.55 -8.27
C LYS A 58 -1.09 11.31 -8.79
N LEU A 59 -0.68 10.84 -9.98
CA LEU A 59 -1.10 9.56 -10.53
C LEU A 59 -0.04 8.49 -10.29
N ILE A 60 -0.49 7.33 -9.86
CA ILE A 60 0.29 6.09 -9.80
C ILE A 60 -0.41 5.07 -10.69
N SER A 61 0.33 4.26 -11.44
CA SER A 61 -0.23 3.20 -12.26
C SER A 61 0.22 1.82 -11.80
N ILE A 62 -0.70 0.86 -11.91
CA ILE A 62 -0.39 -0.56 -11.72
C ILE A 62 0.39 -1.10 -12.92
N ILE A 63 1.30 -2.05 -12.68
CA ILE A 63 1.90 -2.91 -13.69
C ILE A 63 1.98 -4.34 -13.17
N ASP A 64 1.70 -5.30 -14.05
CA ASP A 64 1.79 -6.73 -13.77
C ASP A 64 2.96 -7.35 -14.54
N PRO A 65 3.55 -8.45 -14.06
CA PRO A 65 4.67 -9.08 -14.75
C PRO A 65 4.24 -9.89 -15.99
N GLY A 66 2.99 -10.31 -16.09
CA GLY A 66 2.49 -11.13 -17.18
C GLY A 66 2.46 -10.37 -18.52
N VAL A 67 3.37 -10.70 -19.44
CA VAL A 67 3.45 -10.12 -20.77
C VAL A 67 2.57 -10.92 -21.72
N LYS A 68 1.56 -10.27 -22.32
CA LYS A 68 0.68 -10.95 -23.29
C LYS A 68 1.48 -11.57 -24.44
N LYS A 69 1.19 -12.84 -24.73
CA LYS A 69 1.68 -13.49 -25.94
C LYS A 69 0.96 -12.91 -27.16
N ASP A 70 1.64 -12.02 -27.87
CA ASP A 70 1.08 -11.25 -29.00
C ASP A 70 2.21 -10.73 -29.86
N GLU A 71 2.31 -11.24 -31.13
CA GLU A 71 3.37 -10.91 -32.04
C GLU A 71 3.41 -9.44 -32.48
N ASP A 72 2.31 -8.71 -32.29
CA ASP A 72 2.25 -7.27 -32.54
C ASP A 72 2.57 -6.41 -31.29
N TYR A 73 2.77 -7.05 -30.14
CA TYR A 73 3.06 -6.36 -28.87
C TYR A 73 4.57 -6.22 -28.64
N PHE A 74 5.05 -4.99 -28.53
CA PHE A 74 6.48 -4.72 -28.45
C PHE A 74 7.20 -5.40 -27.28
N MET A 75 6.55 -5.52 -26.10
CA MET A 75 7.13 -6.21 -24.94
C MET A 75 7.35 -7.69 -25.21
N TYR A 76 6.41 -8.34 -25.90
CA TYR A 76 6.56 -9.74 -26.29
C TYR A 76 7.67 -9.93 -27.32
N LYS A 77 7.67 -9.12 -28.39
CA LYS A 77 8.69 -9.19 -29.45
C LYS A 77 10.10 -9.00 -28.90
N GLU A 78 10.32 -7.88 -28.21
CA GLU A 78 11.64 -7.57 -27.63
C GLU A 78 12.06 -8.65 -26.62
N GLY A 79 11.12 -9.11 -25.77
CA GLY A 79 11.37 -10.15 -24.78
C GLY A 79 11.78 -11.48 -25.40
N MET A 80 11.14 -11.90 -26.52
CA MET A 80 11.52 -13.09 -27.28
C MET A 80 12.91 -12.93 -27.92
N GLU A 81 13.20 -11.76 -28.51
CA GLU A 81 14.50 -11.49 -29.14
C GLU A 81 15.68 -11.56 -28.18
N MET A 82 15.46 -11.17 -26.91
CA MET A 82 16.52 -11.14 -25.89
C MET A 82 16.47 -12.30 -24.88
N ASP A 83 15.63 -13.30 -25.12
CA ASP A 83 15.44 -14.43 -24.21
C ASP A 83 15.08 -13.98 -22.78
N ALA A 84 14.07 -13.09 -22.69
CA ALA A 84 13.70 -12.46 -21.44
C ALA A 84 12.79 -13.29 -20.53
N PHE A 85 12.17 -14.35 -21.03
CA PHE A 85 11.10 -15.06 -20.34
C PHE A 85 11.57 -16.35 -19.68
N ALA A 86 10.81 -16.80 -18.68
CA ALA A 86 10.99 -18.09 -18.05
C ALA A 86 10.66 -19.25 -19.01
N HIS A 87 11.26 -20.41 -18.80
CA HIS A 87 11.14 -21.58 -19.71
C HIS A 87 10.55 -22.78 -18.96
N ASP A 88 9.88 -23.63 -19.71
CA ASP A 88 9.57 -25.00 -19.29
C ASP A 88 10.85 -25.88 -19.30
N THR A 89 10.76 -27.05 -18.69
CA THR A 89 11.90 -27.98 -18.58
C THR A 89 12.38 -28.52 -19.94
N ASP A 90 11.54 -28.44 -20.98
CA ASP A 90 11.90 -28.82 -22.37
C ASP A 90 12.56 -27.68 -23.16
N GLY A 91 12.72 -26.51 -22.52
CA GLY A 91 13.35 -25.33 -23.12
C GLY A 91 12.37 -24.41 -23.87
N SER A 92 11.09 -24.75 -23.97
CA SER A 92 10.08 -23.85 -24.53
C SER A 92 9.78 -22.70 -23.53
N VAL A 93 9.32 -21.56 -24.04
CA VAL A 93 8.91 -20.45 -23.16
C VAL A 93 7.67 -20.85 -22.36
N TYR A 94 7.72 -20.67 -21.04
CA TYR A 94 6.60 -20.99 -20.17
C TYR A 94 5.43 -20.03 -20.41
N GLU A 95 4.22 -20.58 -20.52
CA GLU A 95 2.98 -19.82 -20.74
C GLU A 95 1.93 -20.14 -19.69
N ASN A 96 1.23 -19.09 -19.22
CA ASN A 96 0.05 -19.23 -18.39
C ASN A 96 -0.94 -18.10 -18.69
N ALA A 97 -2.09 -18.05 -18.02
CA ALA A 97 -3.08 -16.99 -18.21
C ALA A 97 -3.07 -16.01 -17.05
N VAL A 98 -3.09 -14.71 -17.39
CA VAL A 98 -3.38 -13.60 -16.48
C VAL A 98 -4.36 -12.64 -17.15
N TRP A 99 -4.48 -11.41 -16.71
CA TRP A 99 -5.47 -10.45 -17.21
C TRP A 99 -5.52 -10.31 -18.75
N PRO A 100 -4.41 -10.21 -19.50
CA PRO A 100 -4.47 -10.13 -20.96
C PRO A 100 -4.75 -11.48 -21.66
N GLY A 101 -4.95 -12.57 -20.93
CA GLY A 101 -5.07 -13.94 -21.45
C GLY A 101 -3.73 -14.68 -21.44
N THR A 102 -3.43 -15.47 -22.46
CA THR A 102 -2.15 -16.20 -22.54
C THR A 102 -0.97 -15.22 -22.48
N SER A 103 -0.09 -15.47 -21.55
CA SER A 103 1.02 -14.59 -21.18
C SER A 103 2.28 -15.38 -20.88
N VAL A 104 3.41 -14.70 -21.00
CA VAL A 104 4.75 -15.17 -20.63
C VAL A 104 5.28 -14.32 -19.47
N PHE A 105 6.25 -14.83 -18.71
CA PHE A 105 6.70 -14.23 -17.46
C PHE A 105 8.18 -13.86 -17.57
N PRO A 106 8.55 -12.56 -17.43
CA PRO A 106 9.94 -12.13 -17.46
C PRO A 106 10.79 -12.80 -16.39
N ASP A 107 11.97 -13.25 -16.78
CA ASP A 107 12.99 -13.75 -15.86
C ASP A 107 13.75 -12.58 -15.22
N PHE A 108 13.18 -12.00 -14.16
CA PHE A 108 13.81 -10.91 -13.43
C PHE A 108 15.11 -11.31 -12.69
N THR A 109 15.49 -12.59 -12.68
CA THR A 109 16.82 -12.99 -12.17
C THR A 109 17.94 -12.55 -13.11
N LYS A 110 17.67 -12.38 -14.42
CA LYS A 110 18.59 -11.81 -15.41
C LYS A 110 18.74 -10.30 -15.25
N GLN A 111 19.97 -9.80 -15.13
CA GLN A 111 20.21 -8.35 -15.05
C GLN A 111 19.76 -7.60 -16.31
N SER A 112 19.93 -8.20 -17.50
CA SER A 112 19.49 -7.65 -18.77
C SER A 112 17.97 -7.42 -18.80
N VAL A 113 17.20 -8.38 -18.28
CA VAL A 113 15.73 -8.32 -18.21
C VAL A 113 15.29 -7.22 -17.23
N ARG A 114 15.95 -7.10 -16.07
CA ARG A 114 15.67 -5.99 -15.15
C ARG A 114 15.94 -4.62 -15.77
N SER A 115 17.04 -4.49 -16.53
CA SER A 115 17.36 -3.23 -17.20
C SER A 115 16.35 -2.90 -18.30
N TRP A 116 15.99 -3.87 -19.12
CA TRP A 116 14.96 -3.73 -20.15
C TRP A 116 13.61 -3.32 -19.58
N TRP A 117 13.14 -4.01 -18.51
CA TRP A 117 11.89 -3.71 -17.83
C TRP A 117 11.92 -2.29 -17.22
N GLY A 118 13.00 -1.96 -16.55
CA GLY A 118 13.19 -0.62 -15.96
C GLY A 118 13.19 0.49 -17.01
N ASP A 119 13.75 0.27 -18.20
CA ASP A 119 13.73 1.26 -19.28
C ASP A 119 12.32 1.57 -19.79
N LYS A 120 11.37 0.61 -19.69
CA LYS A 120 9.97 0.82 -20.08
C LYS A 120 9.21 1.74 -19.12
N THR A 121 9.69 1.98 -17.90
CA THR A 121 9.08 2.96 -16.99
C THR A 121 9.03 4.35 -17.60
N LYS A 122 9.92 4.66 -18.54
CA LYS A 122 9.92 5.92 -19.27
C LYS A 122 8.59 6.20 -19.98
N ILE A 123 7.93 5.16 -20.52
CA ILE A 123 6.61 5.28 -21.18
C ILE A 123 5.58 5.86 -20.20
N LEU A 124 5.58 5.38 -18.97
CA LEU A 124 4.65 5.86 -17.94
C LEU A 124 5.00 7.28 -17.48
N LEU A 125 6.28 7.55 -17.24
CA LEU A 125 6.77 8.86 -16.81
C LEU A 125 6.47 9.96 -17.84
N GLU A 126 6.60 9.69 -19.15
CA GLU A 126 6.27 10.62 -20.23
C GLU A 126 4.77 11.01 -20.27
N HIS A 127 3.91 10.18 -19.67
CA HIS A 127 2.49 10.44 -19.48
C HIS A 127 2.16 11.04 -18.11
N GLY A 128 3.17 11.43 -17.31
CA GLY A 128 3.00 12.11 -16.02
C GLY A 128 2.70 11.19 -14.85
N ILE A 129 2.90 9.87 -14.99
CA ILE A 129 2.80 8.93 -13.87
C ILE A 129 3.96 9.19 -12.89
N SER A 130 3.64 9.33 -11.61
CA SER A 130 4.58 9.75 -10.56
C SER A 130 5.11 8.61 -9.70
N GLY A 131 4.62 7.39 -9.91
CA GLY A 131 5.05 6.20 -9.18
C GLY A 131 4.39 4.96 -9.76
N ILE A 132 4.84 3.79 -9.35
CA ILE A 132 4.40 2.52 -9.92
C ILE A 132 3.95 1.57 -8.80
N TRP A 133 2.86 0.86 -9.07
CA TRP A 133 2.33 -0.21 -8.25
C TRP A 133 2.54 -1.53 -8.97
N ASN A 134 3.43 -2.38 -8.42
CA ASN A 134 3.68 -3.74 -8.90
C ASN A 134 2.67 -4.70 -8.27
N ASP A 135 1.84 -5.31 -9.10
CA ASP A 135 0.87 -6.31 -8.69
C ASP A 135 1.11 -7.66 -9.38
N MET A 136 0.42 -8.70 -8.97
CA MET A 136 0.49 -10.06 -9.52
C MET A 136 1.92 -10.65 -9.55
N ASN A 137 2.83 -10.15 -8.76
CA ASN A 137 4.28 -10.40 -8.85
C ASN A 137 4.83 -11.43 -7.84
N GLU A 138 4.02 -12.40 -7.45
CA GLU A 138 4.45 -13.60 -6.71
C GLU A 138 5.37 -14.55 -7.56
N PRO A 139 5.15 -14.82 -8.86
CA PRO A 139 4.14 -14.40 -9.84
C PRO A 139 2.82 -15.17 -9.74
N ALA A 140 1.71 -14.44 -9.85
CA ALA A 140 0.37 -15.02 -9.85
C ALA A 140 -0.09 -15.39 -11.26
N SER A 141 -0.95 -16.40 -11.37
CA SER A 141 -1.59 -16.81 -12.63
C SER A 141 -2.94 -17.48 -12.42
N PHE A 142 -3.82 -17.45 -13.43
CA PHE A 142 -5.22 -17.87 -13.29
C PHE A 142 -5.44 -19.37 -13.45
N ASN A 143 -4.54 -20.07 -14.14
CA ASN A 143 -4.63 -21.53 -14.31
C ASN A 143 -3.81 -22.29 -13.26
N GLY A 144 -3.74 -21.75 -12.04
CA GLY A 144 -2.93 -22.27 -10.95
C GLY A 144 -1.57 -21.55 -10.83
N PRO A 145 -0.84 -21.79 -9.73
CA PRO A 145 0.49 -21.21 -9.53
C PRO A 145 1.47 -21.69 -10.61
N LEU A 146 2.54 -20.94 -10.84
CA LEU A 146 3.62 -21.43 -11.69
C LEU A 146 4.17 -22.73 -11.10
N PRO A 147 4.40 -23.77 -11.94
CA PRO A 147 5.03 -25.03 -11.50
C PRO A 147 6.41 -24.79 -10.87
N ASP A 148 6.77 -25.63 -9.91
CA ASP A 148 8.04 -25.53 -9.17
C ASP A 148 9.27 -25.72 -10.07
N ASP A 149 9.11 -26.42 -11.18
CA ASP A 149 10.16 -26.78 -12.14
C ASP A 149 10.33 -25.82 -13.32
N VAL A 150 9.53 -24.75 -13.40
CA VAL A 150 9.75 -23.67 -14.38
C VAL A 150 11.13 -23.06 -14.19
N GLN A 151 11.88 -22.89 -15.29
CA GLN A 151 13.28 -22.52 -15.28
C GLN A 151 13.49 -21.00 -15.43
N PHE A 152 14.33 -20.47 -14.55
CA PHE A 152 14.90 -19.12 -14.56
C PHE A 152 16.43 -19.21 -14.57
N GLU A 153 17.14 -18.11 -14.84
CA GLU A 153 18.62 -18.11 -14.83
C GLU A 153 19.19 -18.57 -13.49
N TYR A 154 18.57 -18.21 -12.37
CA TYR A 154 19.03 -18.60 -11.04
C TYR A 154 18.59 -20.01 -10.60
N GLY A 155 17.85 -20.71 -11.42
CA GLY A 155 17.37 -22.07 -11.20
C GLY A 155 15.86 -22.21 -11.30
N ALA A 156 15.32 -23.34 -10.86
CA ALA A 156 13.90 -23.63 -10.91
C ALA A 156 13.06 -22.70 -10.03
N HIS A 157 11.78 -22.56 -10.38
CA HIS A 157 10.82 -21.68 -9.69
C HIS A 157 10.78 -21.90 -8.18
N GLU A 158 10.86 -23.14 -7.69
CA GLU A 158 10.92 -23.44 -6.25
C GLU A 158 12.01 -22.67 -5.49
N LYS A 159 13.11 -22.31 -6.18
CA LYS A 159 14.22 -21.53 -5.58
C LYS A 159 14.03 -20.03 -5.70
N VAL A 160 13.33 -19.57 -6.73
CA VAL A 160 13.25 -18.14 -7.07
C VAL A 160 11.89 -17.52 -6.75
N HIS A 161 10.88 -18.33 -6.41
CA HIS A 161 9.52 -17.87 -6.14
C HIS A 161 9.50 -16.65 -5.20
N ASN A 162 10.07 -16.77 -4.02
CA ASN A 162 10.04 -15.73 -3.00
C ASN A 162 10.82 -14.45 -3.37
N ILE A 163 11.73 -14.51 -4.33
CA ILE A 163 12.55 -13.36 -4.77
C ILE A 163 12.08 -12.76 -6.11
N TYR A 164 11.11 -13.35 -6.77
CA TYR A 164 10.60 -12.86 -8.06
C TYR A 164 10.06 -11.43 -7.93
N GLY A 165 9.13 -11.19 -6.99
CA GLY A 165 8.58 -9.87 -6.72
C GLY A 165 9.63 -8.86 -6.25
N HIS A 166 10.61 -9.30 -5.46
CA HIS A 166 11.75 -8.48 -5.09
C HIS A 166 12.53 -7.96 -6.30
N PHE A 167 12.84 -8.83 -7.28
CA PHE A 167 13.57 -8.42 -8.46
C PHE A 167 12.74 -7.58 -9.42
N MET A 168 11.43 -7.81 -9.52
CA MET A 168 10.55 -6.90 -10.25
C MET A 168 10.51 -5.51 -9.61
N ALA A 169 10.35 -5.42 -8.28
CA ALA A 169 10.35 -4.15 -7.56
C ALA A 169 11.69 -3.42 -7.74
N LYS A 170 12.82 -4.15 -7.67
CA LYS A 170 14.15 -3.61 -7.95
C LYS A 170 14.25 -3.06 -9.37
N ALA A 171 13.81 -3.81 -10.39
CA ALA A 171 13.81 -3.37 -11.78
C ALA A 171 13.00 -2.08 -11.98
N THR A 172 11.82 -2.03 -11.38
CA THR A 172 10.93 -0.87 -11.42
C THR A 172 11.58 0.35 -10.74
N TYR A 173 12.15 0.17 -9.55
CA TYR A 173 12.83 1.23 -8.80
C TYR A 173 14.04 1.79 -9.56
N GLU A 174 14.92 0.91 -10.05
CA GLU A 174 16.12 1.30 -10.80
C GLU A 174 15.75 2.03 -12.11
N GLY A 175 14.67 1.58 -12.76
CA GLY A 175 14.13 2.25 -13.94
C GLY A 175 13.61 3.65 -13.66
N LEU A 176 12.81 3.82 -12.59
CA LEU A 176 12.35 5.14 -12.16
C LEU A 176 13.51 6.05 -11.77
N ALA A 177 14.46 5.55 -10.97
CA ALA A 177 15.64 6.34 -10.56
C ALA A 177 16.46 6.82 -11.75
N LYS A 178 16.58 6.00 -12.81
CA LYS A 178 17.28 6.34 -14.06
C LYS A 178 16.52 7.38 -14.89
N ASN A 179 15.19 7.24 -14.99
CA ASN A 179 14.38 7.92 -16.00
C ASN A 179 13.65 9.17 -15.49
N ASP A 180 13.50 9.38 -14.17
CA ASP A 180 12.69 10.48 -13.57
C ASP A 180 13.51 11.70 -13.12
N GLY A 181 14.66 11.94 -13.75
CA GLY A 181 15.42 13.17 -13.55
C GLY A 181 15.92 13.39 -12.11
N GLY A 182 16.17 12.33 -11.35
CA GLY A 182 16.70 12.39 -9.98
C GLY A 182 15.65 12.57 -8.89
N LYS A 183 14.36 12.45 -9.22
CA LYS A 183 13.31 12.38 -8.21
C LYS A 183 13.37 11.04 -7.46
N ARG A 184 12.90 11.04 -6.21
CA ARG A 184 12.81 9.81 -5.42
C ARG A 184 11.76 8.88 -6.03
N PRO A 185 12.13 7.65 -6.43
CA PRO A 185 11.17 6.67 -6.92
C PRO A 185 10.12 6.31 -5.86
N PHE A 186 8.89 6.10 -6.29
CA PHE A 186 7.85 5.47 -5.49
C PHE A 186 7.42 4.18 -6.16
N VAL A 187 7.64 3.06 -5.46
CA VAL A 187 7.21 1.71 -5.87
C VAL A 187 6.41 1.10 -4.73
N LEU A 188 5.21 0.65 -5.04
CA LEU A 188 4.39 -0.19 -4.18
C LEU A 188 4.42 -1.61 -4.73
N THR A 189 4.54 -2.64 -3.89
CA THR A 189 4.60 -4.03 -4.34
C THR A 189 3.73 -4.95 -3.51
N ARG A 190 3.06 -5.92 -4.16
CA ARG A 190 2.31 -6.98 -3.46
C ARG A 190 3.24 -8.06 -2.90
N ALA A 191 4.15 -8.56 -3.72
CA ALA A 191 5.13 -9.54 -3.30
C ALA A 191 6.47 -8.90 -2.94
N ALA A 192 7.01 -9.27 -1.78
CA ALA A 192 8.25 -8.74 -1.25
C ALA A 192 9.07 -9.85 -0.55
N TYR A 193 10.36 -9.61 -0.41
CA TYR A 193 11.28 -10.47 0.34
C TYR A 193 12.25 -9.61 1.16
N ALA A 194 13.04 -10.25 2.03
CA ALA A 194 14.07 -9.55 2.80
C ALA A 194 15.00 -8.75 1.86
N GLY A 195 15.13 -7.44 2.11
CA GLY A 195 15.87 -6.53 1.25
C GLY A 195 14.99 -5.69 0.31
N SER A 196 13.72 -6.01 0.13
CA SER A 196 12.79 -5.25 -0.73
C SER A 196 12.54 -3.84 -0.23
N GLN A 197 12.66 -3.59 1.07
CA GLN A 197 12.54 -2.26 1.68
C GLN A 197 13.49 -1.21 1.10
N LYS A 198 14.54 -1.62 0.40
CA LYS A 198 15.44 -0.72 -0.33
C LYS A 198 14.82 -0.13 -1.58
N TYR A 199 13.80 -0.77 -2.12
CA TYR A 199 13.23 -0.47 -3.44
C TYR A 199 11.75 -0.10 -3.40
N CYS A 200 11.01 -0.56 -2.38
CA CYS A 200 9.55 -0.42 -2.38
C CYS A 200 8.94 -0.38 -0.97
N GLY A 201 7.73 0.17 -0.90
CA GLY A 201 6.77 -0.16 0.15
C GLY A 201 5.87 -1.31 -0.28
N GLY A 202 5.05 -1.84 0.64
CA GLY A 202 4.16 -2.95 0.37
C GLY A 202 2.76 -2.74 0.92
N TRP A 203 1.84 -3.61 0.52
CA TRP A 203 0.55 -3.75 1.18
C TRP A 203 0.24 -5.23 1.41
N THR A 204 -0.75 -5.50 2.23
CA THR A 204 -1.08 -6.86 2.68
C THR A 204 -1.90 -7.67 1.67
N GLY A 205 -2.06 -7.18 0.43
CA GLY A 205 -2.84 -7.84 -0.62
C GLY A 205 -4.35 -7.68 -0.44
N ASP A 206 -5.10 -8.61 -1.00
CA ASP A 206 -6.54 -8.57 -1.19
C ASP A 206 -7.31 -8.96 0.10
N ASN A 207 -7.40 -8.05 1.04
CA ASN A 207 -8.21 -8.22 2.24
C ASN A 207 -9.71 -8.09 1.93
N HIS A 208 -10.57 -8.45 2.88
CA HIS A 208 -12.03 -8.35 2.73
C HIS A 208 -12.65 -7.29 3.66
N SER A 209 -13.81 -6.78 3.26
CA SER A 209 -14.64 -5.85 4.03
C SER A 209 -15.33 -6.57 5.20
N ILE A 210 -14.56 -7.06 6.17
CA ILE A 210 -15.02 -7.74 7.38
C ILE A 210 -14.22 -7.28 8.61
N TRP A 211 -14.84 -7.31 9.77
CA TRP A 211 -14.24 -6.86 11.03
C TRP A 211 -12.95 -7.61 11.40
N ALA A 212 -12.91 -8.92 11.15
CA ALA A 212 -11.72 -9.72 11.40
C ALA A 212 -10.49 -9.24 10.63
N HIS A 213 -10.70 -8.62 9.45
CA HIS A 213 -9.60 -8.09 8.64
C HIS A 213 -9.09 -6.72 9.10
N ILE A 214 -9.86 -5.97 9.92
CA ILE A 214 -9.29 -4.80 10.63
C ILE A 214 -8.26 -5.30 11.65
N ALA A 215 -8.62 -6.26 12.50
CA ALA A 215 -7.70 -6.84 13.48
C ALA A 215 -6.46 -7.45 12.80
N LEU A 216 -6.68 -8.29 11.78
CA LEU A 216 -5.59 -8.93 11.03
C LEU A 216 -4.65 -7.90 10.40
N SER A 217 -5.17 -6.77 9.87
CA SER A 217 -4.34 -5.74 9.25
C SER A 217 -3.38 -5.09 10.25
N LEU A 218 -3.79 -4.88 11.49
CA LEU A 218 -2.92 -4.35 12.55
C LEU A 218 -1.76 -5.32 12.85
N GLU A 219 -2.08 -6.61 13.01
CA GLU A 219 -1.08 -7.65 13.26
C GLU A 219 -0.09 -7.77 12.10
N GLN A 220 -0.58 -7.80 10.85
CA GLN A 220 0.25 -7.89 9.66
C GLN A 220 1.15 -6.66 9.49
N VAL A 221 0.62 -5.44 9.67
CA VAL A 221 1.42 -4.21 9.55
C VAL A 221 2.50 -4.15 10.62
N CYS A 222 2.19 -4.51 11.87
CA CYS A 222 3.19 -4.62 12.93
C CYS A 222 4.29 -5.63 12.57
N ASN A 223 3.90 -6.82 12.10
CA ASN A 223 4.86 -7.88 11.74
C ASN A 223 5.73 -7.49 10.54
N LEU A 224 5.15 -6.89 9.50
CA LEU A 224 5.90 -6.37 8.34
C LEU A 224 6.89 -5.27 8.76
N SER A 225 6.43 -4.36 9.62
CA SER A 225 7.24 -3.24 10.08
C SER A 225 8.45 -3.71 10.87
N VAL A 226 8.29 -4.64 11.84
CA VAL A 226 9.43 -5.21 12.60
C VAL A 226 10.30 -6.15 11.76
N SER A 227 9.77 -6.67 10.66
CA SER A 227 10.53 -7.48 9.69
C SER A 227 11.32 -6.63 8.68
N GLY A 228 11.25 -5.29 8.80
CA GLY A 228 12.00 -4.35 7.97
C GLY A 228 11.22 -3.75 6.79
N LEU A 229 10.00 -4.21 6.48
CA LEU A 229 9.13 -3.58 5.49
C LEU A 229 8.21 -2.56 6.18
N ALA A 230 8.82 -1.50 6.73
CA ALA A 230 8.11 -0.53 7.56
C ALA A 230 7.13 0.38 6.78
N MET A 231 7.40 0.62 5.48
CA MET A 231 6.49 1.36 4.57
C MET A 231 5.42 0.42 4.03
N CYS A 232 4.44 0.07 4.84
CA CYS A 232 3.38 -0.88 4.49
C CYS A 232 2.01 -0.44 5.01
N GLY A 233 0.96 -1.13 4.55
CA GLY A 233 -0.43 -0.94 4.97
C GLY A 233 -1.35 -2.01 4.39
N SER A 234 -2.65 -1.81 4.54
CA SER A 234 -3.70 -2.66 3.98
C SER A 234 -4.71 -1.82 3.19
N ASP A 235 -5.51 -2.44 2.35
CA ASP A 235 -6.59 -1.74 1.65
C ASP A 235 -7.69 -1.34 2.63
N ILE A 236 -7.89 -0.02 2.77
CA ILE A 236 -8.88 0.56 3.67
C ILE A 236 -10.28 0.28 3.13
N GLY A 237 -11.16 -0.18 4.00
CA GLY A 237 -12.52 -0.58 3.65
C GLY A 237 -12.63 -2.04 3.24
N GLY A 238 -11.50 -2.68 2.93
CA GLY A 238 -11.41 -4.04 2.38
C GLY A 238 -11.49 -4.06 0.85
N PHE A 239 -10.66 -4.88 0.21
CA PHE A 239 -10.64 -5.05 -1.24
C PHE A 239 -11.82 -5.88 -1.72
N GLY A 240 -12.03 -7.07 -1.15
CA GLY A 240 -13.15 -7.94 -1.46
C GLY A 240 -14.38 -7.69 -0.59
N SER A 241 -15.54 -8.07 -1.08
CA SER A 241 -16.84 -7.91 -0.41
C SER A 241 -17.32 -6.45 -0.29
N ASP A 242 -18.56 -6.27 0.14
CA ASP A 242 -19.17 -4.94 0.30
C ASP A 242 -18.97 -4.42 1.71
N THR A 243 -18.38 -3.24 1.83
CA THR A 243 -18.22 -2.57 3.12
C THR A 243 -19.55 -1.94 3.60
N THR A 244 -19.63 -1.68 4.91
CA THR A 244 -20.70 -0.91 5.54
C THR A 244 -20.18 0.46 6.00
N PRO A 245 -21.05 1.46 6.29
CA PRO A 245 -20.61 2.77 6.77
C PRO A 245 -19.68 2.69 7.97
N GLU A 246 -20.11 2.01 9.04
CA GLU A 246 -19.31 1.86 10.26
C GLU A 246 -17.98 1.14 10.00
N LEU A 247 -18.01 0.03 9.26
CA LEU A 247 -16.81 -0.74 8.95
C LEU A 247 -15.80 0.09 8.16
N LEU A 248 -16.26 0.88 7.19
CA LEU A 248 -15.40 1.77 6.41
C LEU A 248 -14.71 2.80 7.31
N VAL A 249 -15.47 3.49 8.18
CA VAL A 249 -14.90 4.48 9.10
C VAL A 249 -13.87 3.83 10.01
N ARG A 250 -14.17 2.67 10.61
CA ARG A 250 -13.23 1.97 11.50
C ARG A 250 -11.98 1.46 10.78
N PHE A 251 -12.07 1.11 9.49
CA PHE A 251 -10.88 0.84 8.68
C PHE A 251 -10.02 2.09 8.48
N TYR A 252 -10.63 3.25 8.19
CA TYR A 252 -9.91 4.51 8.11
C TYR A 252 -9.21 4.85 9.43
N GLU A 253 -9.89 4.68 10.55
CA GLU A 253 -9.34 4.93 11.89
C GLU A 253 -8.20 3.96 12.22
N ALA A 254 -8.34 2.68 11.93
CA ALA A 254 -7.30 1.68 12.17
C ALA A 254 -6.01 1.99 11.37
N ALA A 255 -6.18 2.50 10.15
CA ALA A 255 -5.07 2.79 9.24
C ALA A 255 -4.53 4.24 9.37
N VAL A 256 -5.15 5.12 10.16
CA VAL A 256 -4.87 6.58 10.15
C VAL A 256 -3.38 6.92 10.32
N PHE A 257 -2.65 6.15 11.11
CA PHE A 257 -1.24 6.34 11.38
C PHE A 257 -0.33 5.32 10.68
N VAL A 258 -0.91 4.41 9.89
CA VAL A 258 -0.14 3.43 9.12
C VAL A 258 0.52 4.12 7.92
N PRO A 259 1.78 3.84 7.58
CA PRO A 259 2.51 4.55 6.53
C PRO A 259 1.81 4.54 5.16
N PHE A 260 1.39 3.38 4.67
CA PHE A 260 0.61 3.28 3.43
C PHE A 260 -0.89 3.35 3.76
N PHE A 261 -1.59 4.32 3.15
CA PHE A 261 -2.97 4.67 3.46
C PHE A 261 -3.76 4.86 2.17
N ARG A 262 -4.44 3.82 1.73
CA ARG A 262 -5.19 3.78 0.46
C ARG A 262 -6.53 3.11 0.66
N ASN A 263 -7.63 3.77 0.22
CA ASN A 263 -8.92 3.14 0.01
C ASN A 263 -8.90 2.44 -1.36
N HIS A 264 -9.16 1.15 -1.39
CA HIS A 264 -9.14 0.35 -2.62
C HIS A 264 -10.11 -0.82 -2.52
N SER A 265 -10.86 -1.11 -3.60
CA SER A 265 -11.83 -2.19 -3.66
C SER A 265 -11.89 -2.84 -5.03
N ALA A 266 -12.25 -4.13 -5.05
CA ALA A 266 -12.40 -4.92 -6.27
C ALA A 266 -13.54 -4.41 -7.15
N MET A 267 -13.38 -4.61 -8.45
CA MET A 267 -14.46 -4.41 -9.41
C MET A 267 -15.66 -5.31 -9.07
N GLY A 268 -16.86 -4.74 -9.10
CA GLY A 268 -18.10 -5.46 -8.79
C GLY A 268 -18.53 -5.44 -7.32
N THR A 269 -17.70 -4.94 -6.41
CA THR A 269 -18.09 -4.64 -5.04
C THR A 269 -18.76 -3.27 -4.93
N ARG A 270 -19.39 -2.98 -3.78
CA ARG A 270 -19.92 -1.65 -3.49
C ARG A 270 -18.80 -0.62 -3.58
N ARG A 271 -19.07 0.51 -4.24
CA ARG A 271 -18.20 1.66 -4.20
C ARG A 271 -18.06 2.15 -2.76
N GLN A 272 -16.83 2.45 -2.36
CA GLN A 272 -16.52 2.79 -0.97
C GLN A 272 -15.82 4.14 -0.80
N GLU A 273 -15.96 5.03 -1.79
CA GLU A 273 -15.65 6.43 -1.56
C GLU A 273 -16.61 6.98 -0.47
N PRO A 274 -16.17 7.82 0.48
CA PRO A 274 -16.99 8.23 1.63
C PRO A 274 -18.37 8.79 1.27
N TRP A 275 -18.49 9.47 0.14
CA TRP A 275 -19.74 10.06 -0.35
C TRP A 275 -20.73 9.07 -0.98
N GLN A 276 -20.40 7.79 -1.01
CA GLN A 276 -21.37 6.74 -1.38
C GLN A 276 -22.28 6.35 -0.20
N PHE A 277 -22.02 6.92 0.97
CA PHE A 277 -22.73 6.67 2.23
C PHE A 277 -23.38 7.96 2.74
N ASP A 278 -23.68 8.01 4.03
CA ASP A 278 -24.32 9.13 4.69
C ASP A 278 -23.34 10.24 5.14
N GLU A 279 -23.89 11.39 5.54
CA GLU A 279 -23.10 12.53 6.03
C GLU A 279 -22.26 12.20 7.27
N THR A 280 -22.76 11.31 8.14
CA THR A 280 -22.01 10.87 9.33
C THR A 280 -20.72 10.16 8.93
N THR A 281 -20.80 9.29 7.91
CA THR A 281 -19.63 8.60 7.33
C THR A 281 -18.65 9.60 6.71
N ILE A 282 -19.16 10.56 5.93
CA ILE A 282 -18.33 11.60 5.30
C ILE A 282 -17.59 12.41 6.37
N ASP A 283 -18.28 12.84 7.41
CA ASP A 283 -17.70 13.65 8.48
C ASP A 283 -16.66 12.89 9.29
N ALA A 284 -16.93 11.64 9.63
CA ALA A 284 -15.99 10.79 10.37
C ALA A 284 -14.72 10.53 9.56
N VAL A 285 -14.86 10.17 8.27
CA VAL A 285 -13.71 9.97 7.37
C VAL A 285 -12.93 11.28 7.19
N ARG A 286 -13.62 12.41 6.99
CA ARG A 286 -12.96 13.73 6.87
C ARG A 286 -12.11 14.05 8.10
N LYS A 287 -12.64 13.86 9.32
CA LYS A 287 -11.91 14.07 10.57
C LYS A 287 -10.69 13.16 10.67
N THR A 288 -10.86 11.89 10.36
CA THR A 288 -9.78 10.89 10.39
C THR A 288 -8.68 11.23 9.40
N VAL A 289 -9.03 11.57 8.15
CA VAL A 289 -8.03 11.94 7.13
C VAL A 289 -7.31 13.22 7.51
N LYS A 290 -8.02 14.25 8.03
CA LYS A 290 -7.38 15.48 8.53
C LYS A 290 -6.44 15.21 9.72
N LEU A 291 -6.79 14.28 10.61
CA LEU A 291 -5.90 13.84 11.67
C LEU A 291 -4.61 13.25 11.08
N ARG A 292 -4.71 12.36 10.08
CA ARG A 292 -3.54 11.82 9.39
C ARG A 292 -2.64 12.93 8.84
N TYR A 293 -3.21 13.93 8.16
CA TYR A 293 -2.42 15.01 7.57
C TYR A 293 -1.65 15.83 8.61
N ARG A 294 -2.18 15.98 9.81
CA ARG A 294 -1.45 16.58 10.94
C ARG A 294 -0.26 15.72 11.40
N PHE A 295 -0.33 14.40 11.22
CA PHE A 295 0.72 13.46 11.62
C PHE A 295 1.71 13.10 10.49
N ILE A 296 1.48 13.54 9.24
CA ILE A 296 2.42 13.27 8.13
C ILE A 296 3.86 13.72 8.46
N PRO A 297 4.11 14.91 9.05
CA PRO A 297 5.47 15.28 9.44
C PRO A 297 6.10 14.29 10.41
N TYR A 298 5.37 13.85 11.43
CA TYR A 298 5.87 12.88 12.40
C TYR A 298 6.11 11.49 11.76
N ILE A 299 5.20 11.02 10.91
CA ILE A 299 5.39 9.78 10.14
C ILE A 299 6.62 9.88 9.23
N TYR A 300 6.88 11.05 8.65
CA TYR A 300 8.07 11.30 7.82
C TYR A 300 9.36 11.26 8.65
N ASP A 301 9.36 11.82 9.85
CA ASP A 301 10.51 11.74 10.78
C ASP A 301 10.78 10.28 11.19
N LEU A 302 9.72 9.49 11.45
CA LEU A 302 9.85 8.07 11.74
C LEU A 302 10.36 7.28 10.52
N ALA A 303 9.98 7.66 9.30
CA ALA A 303 10.53 7.05 8.08
C ALA A 303 12.04 7.36 7.94
N HIS A 304 12.46 8.56 8.31
CA HIS A 304 13.88 8.94 8.35
C HIS A 304 14.66 8.20 9.44
N GLU A 305 14.07 8.04 10.63
CA GLU A 305 14.62 7.18 11.69
C GLU A 305 14.78 5.74 11.19
N CYS A 306 13.73 5.19 10.55
CA CYS A 306 13.74 3.85 9.98
C CYS A 306 14.86 3.67 8.93
N GLU A 307 15.05 4.63 8.03
CA GLU A 307 16.14 4.61 7.04
C GLU A 307 17.53 4.49 7.71
N LYS A 308 17.74 5.21 8.80
CA LYS A 308 19.03 5.26 9.49
C LYS A 308 19.30 4.09 10.42
N THR A 309 18.27 3.61 11.10
CA THR A 309 18.41 2.69 12.24
C THR A 309 17.78 1.32 12.01
N GLY A 310 16.85 1.22 11.04
CA GLY A 310 16.00 0.05 10.84
C GLY A 310 14.82 -0.01 11.83
N ALA A 311 14.62 1.01 12.68
CA ALA A 311 13.51 1.00 13.63
C ALA A 311 12.16 0.97 12.90
N PRO A 312 11.20 0.13 13.31
CA PRO A 312 9.89 0.07 12.69
C PRO A 312 9.09 1.36 12.93
N ILE A 313 8.27 1.77 11.97
CA ILE A 313 7.41 2.96 12.08
C ILE A 313 6.21 2.64 12.96
N VAL A 314 5.47 1.59 12.62
CA VAL A 314 4.40 1.00 13.44
C VAL A 314 4.99 -0.15 14.23
N ARG A 315 4.80 -0.14 15.56
CA ARG A 315 5.48 -1.06 16.46
C ARG A 315 4.46 -1.79 17.33
N PRO A 316 4.53 -3.11 17.50
CA PRO A 316 3.75 -3.77 18.55
C PRO A 316 4.24 -3.30 19.92
N LEU A 317 3.36 -3.26 20.92
CA LEU A 317 3.72 -2.76 22.26
C LEU A 317 4.93 -3.50 22.85
N VAL A 318 5.06 -4.79 22.57
CA VAL A 318 6.18 -5.62 23.05
C VAL A 318 7.55 -5.15 22.51
N TYR A 319 7.59 -4.45 21.39
CA TYR A 319 8.83 -3.89 20.85
C TYR A 319 9.35 -2.74 21.75
N GLU A 320 8.48 -1.86 22.21
CA GLU A 320 8.85 -0.73 23.08
C GLU A 320 8.94 -1.14 24.57
N TYR A 321 8.11 -2.08 25.00
CA TYR A 321 7.99 -2.50 26.40
C TYR A 321 8.26 -4.00 26.61
N PRO A 322 9.44 -4.55 26.22
CA PRO A 322 9.71 -5.99 26.23
C PRO A 322 9.72 -6.61 27.64
N ALA A 323 9.95 -5.82 28.68
CA ALA A 323 9.93 -6.27 30.06
C ALA A 323 8.50 -6.41 30.64
N ASP A 324 7.53 -5.73 30.05
CA ASP A 324 6.13 -5.79 30.50
C ASP A 324 5.45 -7.06 29.97
N LYS A 325 5.03 -7.92 30.89
CA LYS A 325 4.40 -9.20 30.53
C LYS A 325 2.98 -9.02 29.97
N HIS A 326 2.29 -7.91 30.28
CA HIS A 326 0.92 -7.65 29.83
C HIS A 326 0.86 -7.37 28.33
N VAL A 327 1.88 -6.73 27.76
CA VAL A 327 1.89 -6.36 26.32
C VAL A 327 2.18 -7.52 25.37
N ARG A 328 2.56 -8.68 25.86
CA ARG A 328 3.05 -9.79 25.01
C ARG A 328 2.02 -10.32 24.01
N ASN A 329 0.75 -10.28 24.39
CA ASN A 329 -0.36 -10.80 23.60
C ASN A 329 -1.34 -9.70 23.15
N ILE A 330 -0.99 -8.43 23.33
CA ILE A 330 -1.81 -7.32 22.82
C ILE A 330 -1.52 -7.17 21.32
N SER A 331 -2.52 -7.39 20.49
CA SER A 331 -2.43 -7.30 19.02
C SER A 331 -3.39 -6.27 18.42
N ASP A 332 -4.23 -5.65 19.24
CA ASP A 332 -5.22 -4.65 18.86
C ASP A 332 -4.84 -3.21 19.28
N GLU A 333 -3.60 -3.05 19.74
CA GLU A 333 -2.95 -1.77 20.06
C GLU A 333 -1.56 -1.75 19.42
N TYR A 334 -1.12 -0.56 19.00
CA TYR A 334 0.22 -0.39 18.46
C TYR A 334 0.82 0.97 18.85
N MET A 335 2.13 1.05 18.77
CA MET A 335 2.86 2.32 18.88
C MET A 335 3.17 2.89 17.50
N LEU A 336 2.94 4.17 17.30
CA LEU A 336 3.50 4.95 16.20
C LEU A 336 4.79 5.59 16.70
N GLY A 337 5.93 5.08 16.25
CA GLY A 337 7.20 5.39 16.88
C GLY A 337 7.20 5.01 18.38
N SER A 338 7.95 5.76 19.18
CA SER A 338 8.05 5.51 20.64
C SER A 338 7.05 6.32 21.46
N PHE A 339 6.23 7.20 20.85
CA PHE A 339 5.51 8.22 21.64
C PHE A 339 4.00 8.18 21.54
N VAL A 340 3.41 7.58 20.52
CA VAL A 340 1.95 7.54 20.34
C VAL A 340 1.45 6.11 20.40
N LEU A 341 0.62 5.81 21.40
CA LEU A 341 -0.11 4.55 21.48
C LEU A 341 -1.48 4.75 20.82
N VAL A 342 -1.84 3.83 19.94
CA VAL A 342 -3.06 3.85 19.16
C VAL A 342 -3.85 2.57 19.41
N ALA A 343 -5.12 2.72 19.71
CA ALA A 343 -6.00 1.62 20.07
C ALA A 343 -7.30 1.69 19.26
N PRO A 344 -7.30 1.29 17.96
CA PRO A 344 -8.50 1.42 17.13
C PRO A 344 -9.60 0.43 17.56
N VAL A 345 -10.83 0.77 17.24
CA VAL A 345 -11.97 -0.13 17.43
C VAL A 345 -11.98 -1.19 16.34
N ILE A 346 -12.02 -2.46 16.74
CA ILE A 346 -11.96 -3.62 15.83
C ILE A 346 -13.23 -4.49 15.87
N ALA A 347 -14.29 -3.99 16.48
CA ALA A 347 -15.56 -4.72 16.61
C ALA A 347 -16.75 -3.76 16.40
N PRO A 348 -17.88 -4.27 15.83
CA PRO A 348 -19.05 -3.44 15.52
C PRO A 348 -19.74 -2.87 16.75
N GLY A 349 -20.37 -1.70 16.59
CA GLY A 349 -21.26 -1.08 17.59
C GLY A 349 -20.56 -0.67 18.87
N LYS A 350 -19.24 -0.43 18.85
CA LYS A 350 -18.49 -0.02 20.05
C LYS A 350 -18.25 1.48 20.03
N GLU A 351 -18.59 2.14 21.14
CA GLU A 351 -18.33 3.56 21.38
C GLU A 351 -17.28 3.79 22.50
N ALA A 352 -16.73 2.69 23.03
CA ALA A 352 -15.62 2.71 23.98
C ALA A 352 -14.87 1.39 23.91
N ARG A 353 -13.60 1.37 24.32
CA ARG A 353 -12.80 0.17 24.46
C ARG A 353 -11.83 0.24 25.62
N GLU A 354 -11.44 -0.92 26.14
CA GLU A 354 -10.32 -1.03 27.06
C GLU A 354 -9.01 -0.81 26.28
N VAL A 355 -8.09 -0.05 26.89
CA VAL A 355 -6.74 0.24 26.38
C VAL A 355 -5.75 -0.01 27.50
N TYR A 356 -4.75 -0.82 27.23
CA TYR A 356 -3.64 -1.03 28.15
C TYR A 356 -2.59 0.07 27.98
N LEU A 357 -2.30 0.78 29.05
CA LEU A 357 -1.21 1.77 29.08
C LEU A 357 0.00 1.14 29.80
N PRO A 358 1.12 0.90 29.12
CA PRO A 358 2.38 0.53 29.76
C PRO A 358 2.81 1.54 30.83
N ASP A 359 3.74 1.17 31.73
CA ASP A 359 4.20 2.05 32.79
C ASP A 359 4.70 3.40 32.27
N GLY A 360 4.34 4.47 32.95
CA GLY A 360 4.68 5.84 32.60
C GLY A 360 3.49 6.80 32.65
N ASP A 361 3.71 8.01 32.21
CA ASP A 361 2.67 9.06 32.12
C ASP A 361 2.15 9.20 30.69
N TRP A 362 0.84 9.05 30.51
CA TRP A 362 0.15 9.13 29.24
C TRP A 362 -0.83 10.29 29.20
N TYR A 363 -1.08 10.85 28.03
CA TYR A 363 -2.01 11.94 27.84
C TYR A 363 -2.97 11.63 26.71
N ASP A 364 -4.29 11.73 26.95
CA ASP A 364 -5.27 11.64 25.85
C ASP A 364 -4.95 12.71 24.81
N TYR A 365 -4.87 12.29 23.56
CA TYR A 365 -4.47 13.17 22.47
C TYR A 365 -5.44 14.33 22.26
N TYR A 366 -6.74 14.11 22.49
CA TYR A 366 -7.78 15.10 22.22
C TYR A 366 -8.03 16.05 23.40
N THR A 367 -8.02 15.51 24.61
CA THR A 367 -8.37 16.28 25.82
C THR A 367 -7.16 16.78 26.61
N GLY A 368 -6.02 16.11 26.43
CA GLY A 368 -4.82 16.33 27.25
C GLY A 368 -4.96 15.79 28.68
N GLU A 369 -6.00 14.99 28.98
CA GLU A 369 -6.15 14.33 30.27
C GLU A 369 -4.97 13.39 30.53
N LYS A 370 -4.45 13.44 31.76
CA LYS A 370 -3.31 12.63 32.18
C LYS A 370 -3.76 11.31 32.77
N TYR A 371 -3.15 10.21 32.32
CA TYR A 371 -3.31 8.87 32.87
C TYR A 371 -1.97 8.32 33.36
N SER A 372 -1.97 7.67 34.54
CA SER A 372 -0.83 6.85 34.95
C SER A 372 -0.91 5.48 34.28
N GLY A 373 0.17 5.01 33.72
CA GLY A 373 0.28 3.69 33.10
C GLY A 373 0.34 2.52 34.08
N GLY A 374 0.75 1.35 33.59
CA GLY A 374 0.73 0.07 34.30
C GLY A 374 -0.68 -0.50 34.50
N ARG A 375 -1.68 -0.06 33.72
CA ARG A 375 -3.09 -0.44 33.88
C ARG A 375 -3.91 -0.31 32.60
N TYR A 376 -5.10 -0.91 32.62
CA TYR A 376 -6.13 -0.67 31.62
C TYR A 376 -6.93 0.61 31.98
N ILE A 377 -7.32 1.34 30.95
CA ILE A 377 -8.29 2.43 31.01
C ILE A 377 -9.47 2.11 30.08
N LEU A 378 -10.62 2.72 30.31
CA LEU A 378 -11.72 2.73 29.36
C LEU A 378 -11.61 4.04 28.57
N ALA A 379 -11.35 3.91 27.26
CA ALA A 379 -11.25 5.06 26.36
C ALA A 379 -12.53 5.20 25.53
N ASP A 380 -13.05 6.42 25.46
CA ASP A 380 -14.18 6.75 24.59
C ASP A 380 -13.76 6.66 23.12
N ALA A 381 -14.58 6.03 22.31
CA ALA A 381 -14.34 5.76 20.90
C ALA A 381 -15.61 5.95 20.05
N PRO A 382 -16.25 7.14 20.07
CA PRO A 382 -17.34 7.42 19.13
C PRO A 382 -16.83 7.27 17.68
N LEU A 383 -17.76 7.17 16.72
CA LEU A 383 -17.43 6.82 15.32
C LEU A 383 -16.51 7.83 14.60
N ASP A 384 -16.20 8.96 15.18
CA ASP A 384 -15.33 10.00 14.61
C ASP A 384 -14.05 10.22 15.41
N LYS A 385 -13.70 9.28 16.29
CA LYS A 385 -12.55 9.40 17.19
C LYS A 385 -11.83 8.06 17.36
N VAL A 386 -10.60 7.99 16.90
CA VAL A 386 -9.70 6.87 17.20
C VAL A 386 -9.04 7.10 18.58
N PRO A 387 -9.15 6.17 19.52
CA PRO A 387 -8.43 6.29 20.78
C PRO A 387 -6.92 6.36 20.55
N ALA A 388 -6.32 7.47 20.95
CA ALA A 388 -4.90 7.71 20.88
C ALA A 388 -4.43 8.44 22.12
N VAL A 389 -3.33 7.98 22.70
CA VAL A 389 -2.66 8.62 23.82
C VAL A 389 -1.20 8.87 23.51
N SER A 390 -0.65 9.95 24.04
CA SER A 390 0.75 10.29 23.84
C SER A 390 1.56 10.18 25.12
N TYR A 391 2.79 9.71 25.00
CA TYR A 391 3.76 9.72 26.10
C TYR A 391 4.29 11.13 26.36
N THR A 392 4.77 11.43 27.57
CA THR A 392 5.10 12.76 28.14
C THR A 392 5.89 13.72 27.22
N HIS A 393 6.62 13.20 26.23
CA HIS A 393 7.52 14.02 25.42
C HIS A 393 6.86 14.73 24.23
N LEU A 394 5.64 14.35 23.82
CA LEU A 394 5.01 14.95 22.61
C LEU A 394 4.49 16.37 22.82
N ARG A 395 4.16 16.78 24.06
CA ARG A 395 3.78 18.19 24.32
C ARG A 395 4.89 19.21 24.01
N ALA A 396 6.16 18.77 24.01
CA ALA A 396 7.29 19.65 23.65
C ALA A 396 7.43 19.86 22.14
N HIS A 397 6.87 18.97 21.31
CA HIS A 397 6.92 19.08 19.85
C HIS A 397 5.66 19.69 19.22
N GLU A 398 4.53 19.72 19.93
CA GLU A 398 3.30 20.40 19.47
C GLU A 398 3.44 21.93 19.33
N THR A 399 4.49 22.51 19.90
CA THR A 399 4.79 23.95 19.76
C THR A 399 5.60 24.29 18.50
N VAL A 400 5.87 23.32 17.63
CA VAL A 400 6.65 23.50 16.38
C VAL A 400 5.81 23.17 15.13
N LEU A 401 4.51 22.90 15.28
CA LEU A 401 3.59 22.73 14.17
C LEU A 401 2.64 23.91 14.02
#